data_f4b6dba4484ec7b01ed4b939c119d7ca
#
_entry.id   f4b6dba4484ec7b01ed4b939c119d7ca
#
_cell.length_a   1.000
_cell.length_b   1.000
_cell.length_c   1.000
_cell.angle_alpha   90.00
_cell.angle_beta   90.00
_cell.angle_gamma   90.00
#
_symmetry.space_group_name_H-M   'P 1'
#
loop_
_entity.id
_entity.type
_entity.pdbx_description
1 polymer ?
#
loop_
_entity_poly.entity_id
_entity_poly.type
_entity_poly.pdbx_seq_one_letter_code
_entity_poly.pdbx_strand_id
1 'polypeptide(L)'
;MTDTTERATAKSGQRVLTGYRRKVDTVYAYLSALFFAGVLVQVFLAGVGVFGINALKVANASSFDAHRAWGFVLMLTSLVLLILALVAWQSRRTTISAFVLALLTVIAQNVLAALGDSNKWFGGLHALDGMLILLLSLWIAILGWRRVRSR
;
A
#
# COMPACT_ATOMS: atom_id res chain seq x y z
N MET A 1 -12.26 26.34 42.41
CA MET A 1 -12.52 27.18 41.21
C MET A 1 -11.42 27.04 40.12
N THR A 2 -10.56 26.02 40.18
CA THR A 2 -9.39 25.82 39.30
C THR A 2 -9.57 24.77 38.17
N ASP A 3 -10.67 23.97 38.23
CA ASP A 3 -10.85 22.81 37.29
C ASP A 3 -11.40 23.21 35.91
N THR A 4 -12.11 24.34 35.78
CA THR A 4 -12.71 24.76 34.50
C THR A 4 -11.72 25.40 33.52
N THR A 5 -10.66 26.05 34.02
CA THR A 5 -9.64 26.70 33.21
C THR A 5 -8.65 25.71 32.62
N GLU A 6 -8.27 24.65 33.34
CA GLU A 6 -7.40 23.60 32.83
C GLU A 6 -8.05 22.75 31.74
N ARG A 7 -9.35 22.45 31.88
CA ARG A 7 -10.12 21.74 30.83
C ARG A 7 -10.31 22.57 29.55
N ALA A 8 -10.40 23.91 29.66
CA ALA A 8 -10.53 24.79 28.50
C ALA A 8 -9.23 24.89 27.71
N THR A 9 -8.07 24.97 28.39
CA THR A 9 -6.75 25.01 27.75
C THR A 9 -6.35 23.67 27.12
N ALA A 10 -6.67 22.53 27.74
CA ALA A 10 -6.46 21.21 27.15
C ALA A 10 -7.30 21.01 25.88
N LYS A 11 -8.55 21.49 25.84
CA LYS A 11 -9.42 21.44 24.65
C LYS A 11 -8.94 22.35 23.53
N SER A 12 -8.32 23.52 23.82
CA SER A 12 -7.81 24.43 22.79
C SER A 12 -6.56 23.89 22.10
N GLY A 13 -5.63 23.26 22.83
CA GLY A 13 -4.45 22.63 22.27
C GLY A 13 -4.78 21.43 21.35
N GLN A 14 -5.86 20.72 21.63
CA GLN A 14 -6.33 19.60 20.80
C GLN A 14 -6.95 20.07 19.47
N ARG A 15 -7.51 21.26 19.39
CA ARG A 15 -8.19 21.79 18.17
C ARG A 15 -7.24 22.20 17.06
N VAL A 16 -6.05 22.70 17.36
CA VAL A 16 -5.10 23.20 16.34
C VAL A 16 -4.43 22.07 15.57
N LEU A 17 -4.19 20.91 16.22
CA LEU A 17 -3.64 19.72 15.56
C LEU A 17 -4.67 18.97 14.70
N THR A 18 -5.95 19.27 14.79
CA THR A 18 -7.02 18.53 14.11
C THR A 18 -7.13 18.85 12.62
N GLY A 19 -6.86 20.08 12.19
CA GLY A 19 -7.02 20.50 10.78
C GLY A 19 -6.01 19.84 9.83
N TYR A 20 -4.72 19.87 10.17
CA TYR A 20 -3.67 19.24 9.38
C TYR A 20 -3.78 17.72 9.36
N ARG A 21 -3.94 17.10 10.52
CA ARG A 21 -4.11 15.63 10.64
C ARG A 21 -5.31 15.13 9.84
N ARG A 22 -6.42 15.86 9.85
CA ARG A 22 -7.60 15.49 9.06
C ARG A 22 -7.32 15.47 7.56
N LYS A 23 -6.59 16.46 7.05
CA LYS A 23 -6.18 16.50 5.63
C LYS A 23 -5.29 15.30 5.29
N VAL A 24 -4.28 15.00 6.11
CA VAL A 24 -3.37 13.88 5.88
C VAL A 24 -4.11 12.54 5.99
N ASP A 25 -5.03 12.37 6.94
CA ASP A 25 -5.86 11.17 7.05
C ASP A 25 -6.74 10.97 5.80
N THR A 26 -7.28 12.06 5.25
CA THR A 26 -8.07 12.01 4.01
C THR A 26 -7.20 11.60 2.83
N VAL A 27 -6.03 12.23 2.65
CA VAL A 27 -5.07 11.86 1.60
C VAL A 27 -4.66 10.39 1.74
N TYR A 28 -4.35 9.95 2.97
CA TYR A 28 -3.99 8.56 3.25
C TYR A 28 -5.11 7.58 2.85
N ALA A 29 -6.36 7.89 3.17
CA ALA A 29 -7.51 7.05 2.84
C ALA A 29 -7.71 6.91 1.33
N TYR A 30 -7.63 8.02 0.58
CA TYR A 30 -7.75 7.99 -0.88
C TYR A 30 -6.55 7.28 -1.51
N LEU A 31 -5.33 7.58 -1.09
CA LEU A 31 -4.14 6.95 -1.64
C LEU A 31 -4.10 5.44 -1.37
N SER A 32 -4.53 5.00 -0.18
CA SER A 32 -4.62 3.56 0.12
C SER A 32 -5.69 2.85 -0.70
N ALA A 33 -6.83 3.50 -0.99
CA ALA A 33 -7.85 2.94 -1.88
C ALA A 33 -7.35 2.86 -3.34
N LEU A 34 -6.65 3.91 -3.82
CA LEU A 34 -6.01 3.91 -5.15
C LEU A 34 -4.90 2.85 -5.24
N PHE A 35 -4.12 2.68 -4.19
CA PHE A 35 -3.11 1.62 -4.12
C PHE A 35 -3.75 0.24 -4.25
N PHE A 36 -4.82 -0.04 -3.49
CA PHE A 36 -5.56 -1.30 -3.63
C PHE A 36 -6.09 -1.52 -5.05
N ALA A 37 -6.70 -0.51 -5.66
CA ALA A 37 -7.13 -0.58 -7.06
C ALA A 37 -5.95 -0.82 -8.01
N GLY A 38 -4.80 -0.19 -7.75
CA GLY A 38 -3.57 -0.41 -8.49
C GLY A 38 -3.04 -1.84 -8.38
N VAL A 39 -3.18 -2.48 -7.21
CA VAL A 39 -2.81 -3.90 -7.04
C VAL A 39 -3.73 -4.81 -7.86
N LEU A 40 -5.02 -4.50 -7.99
CA LEU A 40 -5.91 -5.24 -8.91
C LEU A 40 -5.45 -5.13 -10.37
N VAL A 41 -5.05 -3.92 -10.80
CA VAL A 41 -4.44 -3.70 -12.12
C VAL A 41 -3.15 -4.51 -12.27
N GLN A 42 -2.31 -4.58 -11.24
CA GLN A 42 -1.08 -5.37 -11.25
C GLN A 42 -1.35 -6.87 -11.47
N VAL A 43 -2.38 -7.42 -10.81
CA VAL A 43 -2.80 -8.81 -11.01
C VAL A 43 -3.29 -9.03 -12.44
N PHE A 44 -4.09 -8.11 -12.98
CA PHE A 44 -4.52 -8.15 -14.37
C PHE A 44 -3.32 -8.13 -15.34
N LEU A 45 -2.36 -7.23 -15.14
CA LEU A 45 -1.16 -7.14 -15.98
C LEU A 45 -0.27 -8.39 -15.88
N ALA A 46 -0.22 -9.05 -14.72
CA ALA A 46 0.44 -10.35 -14.58
C ALA A 46 -0.23 -11.40 -15.48
N GLY A 47 -1.56 -11.46 -15.46
CA GLY A 47 -2.34 -12.33 -16.35
C GLY A 47 -2.06 -12.04 -17.84
N VAL A 48 -2.08 -10.76 -18.23
CA VAL A 48 -1.73 -10.34 -19.60
C VAL A 48 -0.31 -10.81 -19.97
N GLY A 49 0.66 -10.69 -19.05
CA GLY A 49 2.02 -11.17 -19.27
C GLY A 49 2.08 -12.68 -19.51
N VAL A 50 1.45 -13.47 -18.65
CA VAL A 50 1.43 -14.95 -18.75
C VAL A 50 0.75 -15.42 -20.04
N PHE A 51 -0.44 -14.92 -20.34
CA PHE A 51 -1.20 -15.32 -21.53
C PHE A 51 -0.62 -14.73 -22.81
N GLY A 52 0.03 -13.56 -22.75
CA GLY A 52 0.70 -12.93 -23.88
C GLY A 52 1.85 -13.78 -24.45
N ILE A 53 2.60 -14.49 -23.61
CA ILE A 53 3.64 -15.42 -24.04
C ILE A 53 3.04 -16.53 -24.93
N ASN A 54 1.91 -17.11 -24.52
CA ASN A 54 1.28 -18.19 -25.22
C ASN A 54 0.58 -17.74 -26.52
N ALA A 55 -0.10 -16.59 -26.51
CA ALA A 55 -0.86 -16.06 -27.64
C ALA A 55 0.05 -15.62 -28.80
N LEU A 56 1.20 -15.04 -28.48
CA LEU A 56 2.12 -14.50 -29.49
C LEU A 56 3.18 -15.50 -29.94
N LYS A 57 3.24 -16.70 -29.37
CA LYS A 57 4.30 -17.73 -29.58
C LYS A 57 5.72 -17.16 -29.46
N VAL A 58 5.87 -16.07 -28.75
CA VAL A 58 7.14 -15.37 -28.54
C VAL A 58 7.39 -15.36 -27.05
N ALA A 59 8.36 -16.15 -26.61
CA ALA A 59 8.91 -16.04 -25.26
C ALA A 59 9.66 -14.71 -25.15
N ASN A 60 8.91 -13.62 -25.05
CA ASN A 60 9.48 -12.27 -25.04
C ASN A 60 9.37 -11.68 -23.64
N ALA A 61 10.49 -11.26 -23.09
CA ALA A 61 10.55 -10.48 -21.83
C ALA A 61 9.60 -9.27 -21.85
N SER A 62 9.30 -8.72 -23.03
CA SER A 62 8.38 -7.60 -23.25
C SER A 62 6.94 -7.84 -22.81
N SER A 63 6.46 -9.09 -22.73
CA SER A 63 5.08 -9.37 -22.29
C SER A 63 4.82 -8.96 -20.82
N PHE A 64 5.85 -8.82 -19.99
CA PHE A 64 5.78 -8.38 -18.61
C PHE A 64 6.22 -6.93 -18.40
N ASP A 65 6.52 -6.15 -19.43
CA ASP A 65 7.03 -4.79 -19.25
C ASP A 65 6.02 -3.88 -18.57
N ALA A 66 4.74 -3.98 -18.94
CA ALA A 66 3.67 -3.22 -18.28
C ALA A 66 3.52 -3.62 -16.81
N HIS A 67 3.60 -4.92 -16.50
CA HIS A 67 3.56 -5.43 -15.12
C HIS A 67 4.75 -4.91 -14.29
N ARG A 68 5.95 -4.91 -14.84
CA ARG A 68 7.17 -4.40 -14.17
C ARG A 68 7.07 -2.89 -13.92
N ALA A 69 6.70 -2.13 -14.96
CA ALA A 69 6.57 -0.67 -14.87
C ALA A 69 5.52 -0.27 -13.81
N TRP A 70 4.35 -0.92 -13.83
CA TRP A 70 3.29 -0.66 -12.87
C TRP A 70 3.68 -1.10 -11.45
N GLY A 71 4.37 -2.24 -11.31
CA GLY A 71 4.93 -2.72 -10.04
C GLY A 71 5.87 -1.70 -9.40
N PHE A 72 6.71 -1.03 -10.21
CA PHE A 72 7.57 0.05 -9.71
C PHE A 72 6.75 1.24 -9.17
N VAL A 73 5.67 1.63 -9.83
CA VAL A 73 4.75 2.68 -9.33
C VAL A 73 4.15 2.27 -7.98
N LEU A 74 3.69 1.03 -7.85
CA LEU A 74 3.14 0.52 -6.60
C LEU A 74 4.21 0.49 -5.49
N MET A 75 5.44 0.07 -5.81
CA MET A 75 6.54 0.09 -4.85
C MET A 75 6.76 1.50 -4.28
N LEU A 76 6.88 2.52 -5.13
CA LEU A 76 7.02 3.91 -4.68
C LEU A 76 5.82 4.39 -3.88
N THR A 77 4.60 4.03 -4.30
CA THR A 77 3.37 4.41 -3.60
C THR A 77 3.28 3.77 -2.22
N SER A 78 3.76 2.54 -2.03
CA SER A 78 3.81 1.89 -0.72
C SER A 78 4.73 2.62 0.27
N LEU A 79 5.88 3.14 -0.22
CA LEU A 79 6.77 3.98 0.59
C LEU A 79 6.10 5.30 0.98
N VAL A 80 5.39 5.94 0.05
CA VAL A 80 4.63 7.15 0.36
C VAL A 80 3.54 6.88 1.41
N LEU A 81 2.83 5.76 1.32
CA LEU A 81 1.85 5.35 2.33
C LEU A 81 2.51 5.16 3.70
N LEU A 82 3.69 4.54 3.76
CA LEU A 82 4.43 4.40 5.02
C LEU A 82 4.83 5.76 5.59
N ILE A 83 5.38 6.66 4.77
CA ILE A 83 5.75 8.02 5.20
C ILE A 83 4.52 8.78 5.73
N LEU A 84 3.39 8.73 5.02
CA LEU A 84 2.15 9.37 5.45
C LEU A 84 1.64 8.77 6.76
N ALA A 85 1.75 7.44 6.97
CA ALA A 85 1.37 6.80 8.21
C ALA A 85 2.21 7.27 9.40
N LEU A 86 3.51 7.49 9.20
CA LEU A 86 4.43 8.00 10.21
C LEU A 86 4.16 9.48 10.51
N VAL A 87 4.08 10.33 9.48
CA VAL A 87 3.89 11.79 9.62
C VAL A 87 2.52 12.13 10.21
N ALA A 88 1.47 11.38 9.87
CA ALA A 88 0.13 11.57 10.40
C ALA A 88 -0.08 11.00 11.79
N TRP A 89 0.94 10.39 12.40
CA TRP A 89 0.80 9.69 13.69
C TRP A 89 -0.40 8.74 13.68
N GLN A 90 -0.43 7.88 12.64
CA GLN A 90 -1.47 6.87 12.48
C GLN A 90 -1.48 5.91 13.67
N SER A 91 -2.54 5.14 13.84
CA SER A 91 -2.58 4.10 14.87
C SER A 91 -1.42 3.12 14.67
N ARG A 92 -0.93 2.51 15.77
CA ARG A 92 0.14 1.50 15.70
C ARG A 92 -0.19 0.40 14.67
N ARG A 93 -1.45 -0.02 14.61
CA ARG A 93 -1.91 -1.04 13.63
C ARG A 93 -1.73 -0.56 12.20
N THR A 94 -2.16 0.66 11.88
CA THR A 94 -2.03 1.24 10.54
C THR A 94 -0.57 1.39 10.14
N THR A 95 0.28 1.90 11.06
CA THR A 95 1.71 2.09 10.78
C THR A 95 2.43 0.77 10.58
N ILE A 96 2.16 -0.24 11.40
CA ILE A 96 2.74 -1.59 11.22
C ILE A 96 2.25 -2.20 9.89
N SER A 97 0.96 -2.08 9.57
CA SER A 97 0.44 -2.59 8.29
C SER A 97 1.09 -1.91 7.09
N ALA A 98 1.29 -0.58 7.13
CA ALA A 98 1.98 0.15 6.07
C ALA A 98 3.46 -0.23 5.97
N PHE A 99 4.14 -0.48 7.09
CA PHE A 99 5.52 -0.97 7.11
C PHE A 99 5.62 -2.38 6.49
N VAL A 100 4.76 -3.30 6.89
CA VAL A 100 4.71 -4.66 6.31
C VAL A 100 4.40 -4.59 4.82
N LEU A 101 3.46 -3.74 4.39
CA LEU A 101 3.16 -3.54 2.98
C LEU A 101 4.40 -3.07 2.20
N ALA A 102 5.12 -2.07 2.71
CA ALA A 102 6.34 -1.58 2.08
C ALA A 102 7.44 -2.67 2.03
N LEU A 103 7.59 -3.47 3.09
CA LEU A 103 8.54 -4.59 3.13
C LEU A 103 8.21 -5.64 2.03
N LEU A 104 6.95 -6.02 1.92
CA LEU A 104 6.49 -6.98 0.91
C LEU A 104 6.69 -6.43 -0.51
N THR A 105 6.25 -5.18 -0.78
CA THR A 105 6.34 -4.59 -2.13
C THR A 105 7.77 -4.23 -2.56
N VAL A 106 8.61 -3.72 -1.63
CA VAL A 106 9.95 -3.24 -1.98
C VAL A 106 10.99 -4.36 -1.95
N ILE A 107 10.90 -5.28 -0.98
CA ILE A 107 11.92 -6.31 -0.80
C ILE A 107 11.43 -7.66 -1.30
N ALA A 108 10.36 -8.22 -0.71
CA ALA A 108 9.94 -9.58 -1.00
C ALA A 108 9.58 -9.76 -2.48
N GLN A 109 8.76 -8.87 -3.06
CA GLN A 109 8.37 -8.94 -4.48
C GLN A 109 9.56 -8.92 -5.43
N ASN A 110 10.53 -8.04 -5.21
CA ASN A 110 11.68 -7.92 -6.10
C ASN A 110 12.65 -9.10 -5.96
N VAL A 111 12.90 -9.55 -4.73
CA VAL A 111 13.78 -10.71 -4.48
C VAL A 111 13.15 -11.99 -5.05
N LEU A 112 11.84 -12.21 -4.78
CA LEU A 112 11.15 -13.41 -5.28
C LEU A 112 11.00 -13.40 -6.80
N ALA A 113 10.80 -12.24 -7.44
CA ALA A 113 10.80 -12.12 -8.89
C ALA A 113 12.17 -12.50 -9.48
N ALA A 114 13.26 -11.92 -8.95
CA ALA A 114 14.62 -12.21 -9.43
C ALA A 114 15.01 -13.69 -9.26
N LEU A 115 14.65 -14.30 -8.13
CA LEU A 115 14.88 -15.73 -7.89
C LEU A 115 13.94 -16.62 -8.72
N GLY A 116 12.76 -16.11 -9.09
CA GLY A 116 11.79 -16.80 -9.93
C GLY A 116 12.28 -17.11 -11.33
N ASP A 117 13.16 -16.28 -11.86
CA ASP A 117 13.79 -16.50 -13.18
C ASP A 117 14.64 -17.79 -13.21
N SER A 118 15.21 -18.20 -12.08
CA SER A 118 16.04 -19.40 -11.96
C SER A 118 15.29 -20.60 -11.38
N ASN A 119 14.21 -20.38 -10.63
CA ASN A 119 13.50 -21.46 -9.93
C ASN A 119 12.00 -21.14 -9.82
N LYS A 120 11.18 -22.00 -10.45
CA LYS A 120 9.71 -21.87 -10.50
C LYS A 120 9.04 -21.75 -9.13
N TRP A 121 9.61 -22.30 -8.06
CA TRP A 121 9.05 -22.20 -6.72
C TRP A 121 9.09 -20.77 -6.17
N PHE A 122 10.16 -20.03 -6.46
CA PHE A 122 10.22 -18.61 -6.12
C PHE A 122 9.26 -17.77 -6.95
N GLY A 123 9.00 -18.14 -8.21
CA GLY A 123 7.94 -17.54 -9.01
C GLY A 123 6.55 -17.78 -8.40
N GLY A 124 6.30 -18.99 -7.88
CA GLY A 124 5.08 -19.30 -7.11
C GLY A 124 4.97 -18.47 -5.82
N LEU A 125 6.07 -18.33 -5.08
CA LEU A 125 6.12 -17.48 -3.87
C LEU A 125 5.92 -16.00 -4.20
N HIS A 126 6.44 -15.51 -5.32
CA HIS A 126 6.18 -14.15 -5.81
C HIS A 126 4.68 -13.91 -6.04
N ALA A 127 3.99 -14.86 -6.65
CA ALA A 127 2.55 -14.76 -6.85
C ALA A 127 1.78 -14.79 -5.52
N LEU A 128 2.18 -15.66 -4.58
CA LEU A 128 1.59 -15.73 -3.24
C LEU A 128 1.79 -14.43 -2.46
N ASP A 129 2.99 -13.85 -2.50
CA ASP A 129 3.29 -12.54 -1.89
C ASP A 129 2.42 -11.43 -2.51
N GLY A 130 2.19 -11.47 -3.83
CA GLY A 130 1.24 -10.57 -4.50
C GLY A 130 -0.19 -10.66 -3.93
N MET A 131 -0.66 -11.87 -3.60
CA MET A 131 -1.97 -12.06 -2.93
C MET A 131 -1.97 -11.52 -1.50
N LEU A 132 -0.87 -11.66 -0.75
CA LEU A 132 -0.74 -11.06 0.58
C LEU A 132 -0.77 -9.52 0.51
N ILE A 133 -0.07 -8.93 -0.47
CA ILE A 133 -0.12 -7.49 -0.74
C ILE A 133 -1.55 -7.04 -1.06
N LEU A 134 -2.30 -7.79 -1.87
CA LEU A 134 -3.68 -7.49 -2.21
C LEU A 134 -4.57 -7.43 -0.95
N LEU A 135 -4.51 -8.46 -0.10
CA LEU A 135 -5.30 -8.52 1.13
C LEU A 135 -4.91 -7.42 2.12
N LEU A 136 -3.60 -7.18 2.27
CA LEU A 136 -3.10 -6.15 3.17
C LEU A 136 -3.44 -4.74 2.68
N SER A 137 -3.40 -4.50 1.37
CA SER A 137 -3.78 -3.21 0.78
C SER A 137 -5.27 -2.92 0.98
N LEU A 138 -6.15 -3.92 0.82
CA LEU A 138 -7.57 -3.81 1.15
C LEU A 138 -7.78 -3.47 2.62
N TRP A 139 -7.07 -4.16 3.52
CA TRP A 139 -7.13 -3.91 4.95
C TRP A 139 -6.74 -2.47 5.31
N ILE A 140 -5.64 -1.98 4.74
CA ILE A 140 -5.15 -0.60 4.94
C ILE A 140 -6.16 0.42 4.41
N ALA A 141 -6.76 0.18 3.25
CA ALA A 141 -7.80 1.03 2.69
C ALA A 141 -9.03 1.11 3.61
N ILE A 142 -9.47 -0.03 4.17
CA ILE A 142 -10.58 -0.06 5.14
C ILE A 142 -10.23 0.73 6.41
N LEU A 143 -9.01 0.57 6.96
CA LEU A 143 -8.57 1.31 8.14
C LEU A 143 -8.55 2.82 7.88
N GLY A 144 -8.03 3.24 6.73
CA GLY A 144 -8.00 4.65 6.32
C GLY A 144 -9.41 5.25 6.25
N TRP A 145 -10.35 4.58 5.60
CA TRP A 145 -11.74 5.04 5.49
C TRP A 145 -12.48 5.07 6.83
N ARG A 146 -12.30 4.06 7.67
CA ARG A 146 -12.90 4.04 9.02
C ARG A 146 -12.45 5.25 9.84
N ARG A 147 -11.18 5.63 9.74
CA ARG A 147 -10.64 6.77 10.47
C ARG A 147 -11.18 8.12 9.98
N VAL A 148 -11.40 8.28 8.67
CA VAL A 148 -12.01 9.50 8.11
C VAL A 148 -13.47 9.62 8.53
N ARG A 149 -14.22 8.51 8.58
CA ARG A 149 -15.65 8.50 8.94
C ARG A 149 -15.90 8.66 10.44
N SER A 150 -14.95 8.31 11.30
CA SER A 150 -15.10 8.40 12.77
C SER A 150 -14.83 9.79 13.34
N ARG A 151 -14.57 10.79 12.51
CA ARG A 151 -14.27 12.18 12.88
C ARG A 151 -15.33 13.13 12.33
#